data_cd2fbdce8d7e41ac65226a8fcd6cd667
#
_entry.id   cd2fbdce8d7e41ac65226a8fcd6cd667
#
_cell.length_a   1.000
_cell.length_b   1.000
_cell.length_c   1.000
_cell.angle_alpha   90.00
_cell.angle_beta   90.00
_cell.angle_gamma   90.00
#
_symmetry.space_group_name_H-M   'P 1'
#
loop_
_entity.id
_entity.type
_entity.pdbx_description
1 polymer ?
#
loop_
_entity_poly.entity_id
_entity_poly.type
_entity_poly.pdbx_seq_one_letter_code
_entity_poly.pdbx_strand_id
1 'polypeptide(L)'
;ERSRGLGDVYKRQILLKPKVSDKELNECMTRMDSLYNDLTAKKFTFEEAATFISADKDTRNNKGLMVNQNFESDNHSTPKFEMSELPQEIGKMVYTMQVGDISKPFTMINEKQKEVVAIVKLKARVDQHKANISDDYQALKSIVESRKREELLHDWIIKKQKSTYVRISDGWRNCDFQYPGWIKE
;
A
#
# COMPACT_ATOMS: atom_id res chain seq x y z
N GLU A 1 36.83 -1.92 -23.05
CA GLU A 1 36.05 -3.12 -23.40
C GLU A 1 34.59 -2.71 -23.53
N ARG A 2 34.11 -2.70 -24.78
CA ARG A 2 32.69 -2.37 -25.04
C ARG A 2 31.87 -3.51 -24.47
N SER A 3 31.13 -3.24 -23.39
CA SER A 3 30.01 -4.06 -23.02
C SER A 3 29.11 -4.22 -24.25
N ARG A 4 29.09 -5.43 -24.80
CA ARG A 4 28.07 -5.81 -25.78
C ARG A 4 26.76 -5.94 -24.99
N GLY A 5 26.08 -4.81 -24.78
CA GLY A 5 24.73 -4.81 -24.28
C GLY A 5 23.90 -5.73 -25.16
N LEU A 6 23.11 -6.57 -24.55
CA LEU A 6 21.99 -7.21 -25.20
C LEU A 6 21.19 -6.09 -25.87
N GLY A 7 21.08 -6.12 -27.20
CA GLY A 7 20.31 -5.13 -27.94
C GLY A 7 18.90 -5.05 -27.39
N ASP A 8 18.29 -3.88 -27.50
CA ASP A 8 16.92 -3.64 -27.03
C ASP A 8 15.97 -4.65 -27.64
N VAL A 9 15.37 -5.47 -26.78
CA VAL A 9 14.38 -6.47 -27.20
C VAL A 9 13.01 -5.81 -27.22
N TYR A 10 12.54 -5.44 -28.41
CA TYR A 10 11.18 -4.96 -28.60
C TYR A 10 10.22 -6.15 -28.58
N LYS A 11 9.39 -6.24 -27.53
CA LYS A 11 8.38 -7.28 -27.39
C LYS A 11 7.01 -6.73 -27.77
N ARG A 12 6.40 -7.33 -28.78
CA ARG A 12 4.97 -7.15 -29.05
C ARG A 12 4.21 -8.35 -28.48
N GLN A 13 3.23 -8.10 -27.66
CA GLN A 13 2.45 -9.15 -27.02
C GLN A 13 0.97 -8.84 -27.16
N ILE A 14 0.19 -9.82 -27.60
CA ILE A 14 -1.26 -9.82 -27.52
C ILE A 14 -1.61 -10.64 -26.27
N LEU A 15 -2.19 -10.00 -25.28
CA LEU A 15 -2.64 -10.64 -24.06
C LEU A 15 -4.16 -10.74 -24.06
N LEU A 16 -4.68 -11.96 -24.15
CA LEU A 16 -6.10 -12.23 -23.93
C LEU A 16 -6.26 -12.67 -22.48
N LYS A 17 -6.96 -11.86 -21.69
CA LYS A 17 -7.38 -12.26 -20.34
C LYS A 17 -8.71 -12.99 -20.45
N PRO A 18 -8.82 -14.27 -20.02
CA PRO A 18 -10.12 -14.92 -19.94
C PRO A 18 -10.98 -14.13 -18.94
N LYS A 19 -12.20 -13.78 -19.35
CA LYS A 19 -13.21 -13.25 -18.44
C LYS A 19 -13.73 -14.41 -17.59
N VAL A 20 -13.98 -14.14 -16.32
CA VAL A 20 -14.73 -15.06 -15.47
C VAL A 20 -16.11 -15.24 -16.08
N SER A 21 -16.59 -16.47 -16.20
CA SER A 21 -17.91 -16.71 -16.77
C SER A 21 -18.99 -16.22 -15.79
N ASP A 22 -20.08 -15.65 -16.32
CA ASP A 22 -21.20 -15.17 -15.50
C ASP A 22 -21.76 -16.28 -14.58
N LYS A 23 -21.65 -17.53 -15.00
CA LYS A 23 -22.05 -18.70 -14.21
C LYS A 23 -21.14 -18.87 -12.98
N GLU A 24 -19.84 -18.82 -13.16
CA GLU A 24 -18.87 -18.95 -12.05
C GLU A 24 -18.96 -17.77 -11.08
N LEU A 25 -19.21 -16.56 -11.62
CA LEU A 25 -19.44 -15.38 -10.79
C LEU A 25 -20.68 -15.53 -9.92
N ASN A 26 -21.81 -15.98 -10.52
CA ASN A 26 -23.05 -16.21 -9.80
C ASN A 26 -22.92 -17.33 -8.74
N GLU A 27 -22.21 -18.41 -9.05
CA GLU A 27 -21.92 -19.46 -8.07
C GLU A 27 -21.08 -18.92 -6.90
N CYS A 28 -20.08 -18.07 -7.20
CA CYS A 28 -19.27 -17.42 -6.18
C CYS A 28 -20.12 -16.47 -5.32
N MET A 29 -20.98 -15.66 -5.95
CA MET A 29 -21.91 -14.78 -5.22
C MET A 29 -22.81 -15.56 -4.28
N THR A 30 -23.41 -16.67 -4.74
CA THR A 30 -24.28 -17.52 -3.90
C THR A 30 -23.54 -18.09 -2.69
N ARG A 31 -22.28 -18.52 -2.88
CA ARG A 31 -21.44 -19.00 -1.77
C ARG A 31 -21.13 -17.87 -0.77
N MET A 32 -20.82 -16.68 -1.27
CA MET A 32 -20.54 -15.51 -0.44
C MET A 32 -21.78 -14.99 0.27
N ASP A 33 -22.99 -15.11 -0.32
CA ASP A 33 -24.25 -14.82 0.35
C ASP A 33 -24.51 -15.79 1.52
N SER A 34 -24.25 -17.08 1.31
CA SER A 34 -24.32 -18.06 2.40
C SER A 34 -23.34 -17.73 3.52
N LEU A 35 -22.10 -17.38 3.18
CA LEU A 35 -21.07 -16.96 4.13
C LEU A 35 -21.49 -15.70 4.90
N TYR A 36 -22.05 -14.71 4.21
CA TYR A 36 -22.56 -13.48 4.83
C TYR A 36 -23.66 -13.79 5.86
N ASN A 37 -24.60 -14.67 5.52
CA ASN A 37 -25.66 -15.10 6.42
C ASN A 37 -25.10 -15.79 7.67
N ASP A 38 -24.10 -16.65 7.50
CA ASP A 38 -23.44 -17.34 8.61
C ASP A 38 -22.64 -16.37 9.51
N LEU A 39 -21.99 -15.38 8.94
CA LEU A 39 -21.30 -14.30 9.67
C LEU A 39 -22.30 -13.45 10.47
N THR A 40 -23.42 -13.09 9.83
CA THR A 40 -24.47 -12.30 10.47
C THR A 40 -25.14 -13.10 11.60
N ALA A 41 -25.32 -14.39 11.43
CA ALA A 41 -25.81 -15.30 12.46
C ALA A 41 -24.76 -15.61 13.56
N LYS A 42 -23.55 -15.03 13.45
CA LYS A 42 -22.43 -15.21 14.40
C LYS A 42 -22.04 -16.67 14.64
N LYS A 43 -22.15 -17.52 13.61
CA LYS A 43 -21.71 -18.92 13.69
C LYS A 43 -20.19 -19.02 13.84
N PHE A 44 -19.46 -18.08 13.28
CA PHE A 44 -18.02 -17.88 13.39
C PHE A 44 -17.68 -16.40 13.20
N THR A 45 -16.45 -16.04 13.54
CA THR A 45 -15.98 -14.66 13.42
C THR A 45 -15.55 -14.33 11.98
N PHE A 46 -15.55 -13.06 11.64
CA PHE A 46 -15.04 -12.59 10.34
C PHE A 46 -13.57 -12.96 10.15
N GLU A 47 -12.79 -12.89 11.21
CA GLU A 47 -11.37 -13.19 11.25
C GLU A 47 -11.09 -14.69 10.98
N GLU A 48 -11.94 -15.57 11.50
CA GLU A 48 -11.89 -17.00 11.18
C GLU A 48 -12.27 -17.28 9.73
N ALA A 49 -13.35 -16.67 9.25
CA ALA A 49 -13.74 -16.77 7.85
C ALA A 49 -12.64 -16.32 6.91
N ALA A 50 -12.02 -15.17 7.19
CA ALA A 50 -10.90 -14.66 6.40
C ALA A 50 -9.71 -15.63 6.38
N THR A 51 -9.39 -16.22 7.53
CA THR A 51 -8.24 -17.15 7.65
C THR A 51 -8.47 -18.46 6.90
N PHE A 52 -9.68 -19.03 6.98
CA PHE A 52 -9.93 -20.40 6.48
C PHE A 52 -10.59 -20.43 5.10
N ILE A 53 -11.37 -19.42 4.73
CA ILE A 53 -12.20 -19.42 3.51
C ILE A 53 -11.65 -18.49 2.45
N SER A 54 -11.01 -17.37 2.82
CA SER A 54 -10.53 -16.39 1.85
C SER A 54 -9.50 -16.96 0.88
N ALA A 55 -9.69 -16.69 -0.40
CA ALA A 55 -8.73 -16.99 -1.44
C ALA A 55 -7.59 -15.95 -1.54
N ASP A 56 -7.77 -14.80 -0.92
CA ASP A 56 -6.76 -13.75 -0.91
C ASP A 56 -5.64 -14.09 0.07
N LYS A 57 -4.44 -14.32 -0.48
CA LYS A 57 -3.27 -14.72 0.31
C LYS A 57 -2.69 -13.58 1.14
N ASP A 58 -2.88 -12.35 0.68
CA ASP A 58 -2.24 -11.18 1.26
C ASP A 58 -2.93 -10.80 2.58
N THR A 59 -4.26 -10.89 2.63
CA THR A 59 -5.03 -10.60 3.85
C THR A 59 -5.34 -11.84 4.70
N ARG A 60 -5.42 -13.03 4.10
CA ARG A 60 -5.75 -14.28 4.80
C ARG A 60 -4.85 -14.55 6.00
N ASN A 61 -3.53 -14.38 5.83
CA ASN A 61 -2.55 -14.62 6.88
C ASN A 61 -2.58 -13.54 7.98
N ASN A 62 -3.23 -12.42 7.69
CA ASN A 62 -3.44 -11.30 8.62
C ASN A 62 -4.90 -11.22 9.12
N LYS A 63 -5.59 -12.35 9.18
CA LYS A 63 -6.98 -12.47 9.67
C LYS A 63 -7.96 -11.53 8.93
N GLY A 64 -7.72 -11.32 7.64
CA GLY A 64 -8.52 -10.45 6.79
C GLY A 64 -8.18 -8.96 6.88
N LEU A 65 -7.21 -8.57 7.70
CA LEU A 65 -6.84 -7.17 7.86
C LEU A 65 -6.03 -6.68 6.65
N MET A 66 -6.56 -5.68 5.96
CA MET A 66 -5.85 -4.99 4.89
C MET A 66 -4.76 -4.09 5.49
N VAL A 67 -3.65 -3.98 4.78
CA VAL A 67 -2.52 -3.10 5.15
C VAL A 67 -2.26 -2.14 4.00
N ASN A 68 -2.11 -0.87 4.33
CA ASN A 68 -1.81 0.16 3.35
C ASN A 68 -0.38 -0.03 2.79
N GLN A 69 -0.29 -0.26 1.49
CA GLN A 69 0.99 -0.47 0.78
C GLN A 69 1.44 0.78 0.00
N ASN A 70 0.70 1.87 0.10
CA ASN A 70 1.07 3.13 -0.54
C ASN A 70 2.25 3.77 0.20
N PHE A 71 3.42 3.80 -0.44
CA PHE A 71 4.65 4.37 0.12
C PHE A 71 4.59 5.90 0.31
N GLU A 72 3.69 6.57 -0.39
CA GLU A 72 3.49 8.02 -0.27
C GLU A 72 2.52 8.38 0.87
N SER A 73 1.85 7.38 1.45
CA SER A 73 0.90 7.59 2.54
C SER A 73 1.60 7.63 3.89
N ASP A 74 1.19 8.57 4.73
CA ASP A 74 1.60 8.63 6.14
C ASP A 74 1.17 7.37 6.93
N ASN A 75 0.17 6.65 6.42
CA ASN A 75 -0.36 5.41 6.97
C ASN A 75 0.28 4.15 6.35
N HIS A 76 1.38 4.27 5.61
CA HIS A 76 2.08 3.13 5.03
C HIS A 76 2.37 2.04 6.07
N SER A 77 2.19 0.78 5.69
CA SER A 77 2.37 -0.40 6.55
C SER A 77 1.44 -0.45 7.79
N THR A 78 0.39 0.35 7.82
CA THR A 78 -0.65 0.30 8.85
C THR A 78 -1.99 -0.17 8.27
N PRO A 79 -2.94 -0.62 9.09
CA PRO A 79 -4.29 -0.95 8.62
C PRO A 79 -5.20 0.28 8.44
N LYS A 80 -4.65 1.47 8.48
CA LYS A 80 -5.38 2.73 8.28
C LYS A 80 -5.29 3.15 6.81
N PHE A 81 -6.42 3.56 6.25
CA PHE A 81 -6.54 4.06 4.89
C PHE A 81 -7.28 5.38 4.89
N GLU A 82 -6.85 6.31 4.09
CA GLU A 82 -7.69 7.42 3.69
C GLU A 82 -8.73 6.93 2.68
N MET A 83 -9.87 7.62 2.60
CA MET A 83 -10.93 7.24 1.65
C MET A 83 -10.46 7.29 0.19
N SER A 84 -9.52 8.16 -0.12
CA SER A 84 -8.87 8.29 -1.43
C SER A 84 -7.96 7.12 -1.81
N GLU A 85 -7.44 6.40 -0.82
CA GLU A 85 -6.51 5.29 -0.99
C GLU A 85 -7.22 3.94 -1.14
N LEU A 86 -8.50 3.87 -0.78
CA LEU A 86 -9.29 2.66 -0.92
C LEU A 86 -9.70 2.43 -2.37
N PRO A 87 -9.72 1.17 -2.84
CA PRO A 87 -10.39 0.82 -4.09
C PRO A 87 -11.82 1.39 -4.13
N GLN A 88 -12.22 1.92 -5.28
CA GLN A 88 -13.47 2.68 -5.42
C GLN A 88 -14.70 1.90 -4.92
N GLU A 89 -14.75 0.61 -5.19
CA GLU A 89 -15.85 -0.26 -4.80
C GLU A 89 -15.90 -0.44 -3.27
N ILE A 90 -14.74 -0.65 -2.65
CA ILE A 90 -14.62 -0.74 -1.18
C ILE A 90 -14.97 0.60 -0.54
N GLY A 91 -14.44 1.70 -1.07
CA GLY A 91 -14.72 3.04 -0.57
C GLY A 91 -16.21 3.37 -0.55
N LYS A 92 -16.95 3.05 -1.63
CA LYS A 92 -18.41 3.23 -1.70
C LYS A 92 -19.15 2.46 -0.62
N MET A 93 -18.75 1.20 -0.37
CA MET A 93 -19.37 0.38 0.67
C MET A 93 -19.07 0.91 2.07
N VAL A 94 -17.80 1.16 2.36
CA VAL A 94 -17.35 1.62 3.67
C VAL A 94 -17.95 2.98 4.04
N TYR A 95 -18.20 3.85 3.07
CA TYR A 95 -18.80 5.18 3.31
C TYR A 95 -20.14 5.09 4.03
N THR A 96 -20.98 4.11 3.68
CA THR A 96 -22.33 3.94 4.24
C THR A 96 -22.38 3.03 5.48
N MET A 97 -21.27 2.32 5.80
CA MET A 97 -21.22 1.35 6.90
C MET A 97 -20.93 2.02 8.24
N GLN A 98 -21.42 1.43 9.32
CA GLN A 98 -21.03 1.75 10.68
C GLN A 98 -19.88 0.84 11.15
N VAL A 99 -19.18 1.25 12.20
CA VAL A 99 -18.11 0.45 12.80
C VAL A 99 -18.68 -0.87 13.32
N GLY A 100 -18.10 -1.96 12.86
CA GLY A 100 -18.52 -3.33 13.16
C GLY A 100 -19.41 -3.96 12.10
N ASP A 101 -19.95 -3.18 11.17
CA ASP A 101 -20.78 -3.71 10.09
C ASP A 101 -20.00 -4.59 9.12
N ILE A 102 -20.72 -5.55 8.54
CA ILE A 102 -20.23 -6.44 7.47
C ILE A 102 -21.04 -6.11 6.21
N SER A 103 -20.35 -5.86 5.10
CA SER A 103 -21.01 -5.58 3.82
C SER A 103 -21.68 -6.84 3.26
N LYS A 104 -22.70 -6.65 2.42
CA LYS A 104 -23.14 -7.72 1.53
C LYS A 104 -22.04 -8.05 0.52
N PRO A 105 -22.07 -9.27 -0.06
CA PRO A 105 -21.16 -9.60 -1.15
C PRO A 105 -21.27 -8.63 -2.32
N PHE A 106 -20.15 -8.22 -2.89
CA PHE A 106 -20.10 -7.37 -4.08
C PHE A 106 -18.93 -7.76 -4.95
N THR A 107 -19.02 -7.42 -6.24
CA THR A 107 -17.95 -7.65 -7.19
C THR A 107 -17.00 -6.48 -7.22
N MET A 108 -15.71 -6.76 -7.32
CA MET A 108 -14.66 -5.77 -7.50
C MET A 108 -13.52 -6.31 -8.36
N ILE A 109 -12.69 -5.41 -8.86
CA ILE A 109 -11.44 -5.77 -9.55
C ILE A 109 -10.31 -5.67 -8.54
N ASN A 110 -9.59 -6.78 -8.32
CA ASN A 110 -8.44 -6.79 -7.42
C ASN A 110 -7.19 -6.16 -8.08
N GLU A 111 -6.13 -5.95 -7.30
CA GLU A 111 -4.85 -5.41 -7.77
C GLU A 111 -4.24 -6.22 -8.94
N LYS A 112 -4.54 -7.50 -9.02
CA LYS A 112 -4.11 -8.39 -10.11
C LYS A 112 -5.01 -8.30 -11.35
N GLN A 113 -5.88 -7.28 -11.40
CA GLN A 113 -6.83 -7.05 -12.51
C GLN A 113 -7.76 -8.24 -12.77
N LYS A 114 -8.16 -8.94 -11.71
CA LYS A 114 -9.15 -10.03 -11.76
C LYS A 114 -10.43 -9.59 -11.09
N GLU A 115 -11.56 -9.97 -11.70
CA GLU A 115 -12.87 -9.82 -11.08
C GLU A 115 -13.02 -10.84 -9.96
N VAL A 116 -13.37 -10.34 -8.77
CA VAL A 116 -13.53 -11.14 -7.54
C VAL A 116 -14.78 -10.71 -6.80
N VAL A 117 -15.33 -11.61 -5.99
CA VAL A 117 -16.41 -11.28 -5.05
C VAL A 117 -15.81 -11.07 -3.67
N ALA A 118 -16.15 -9.96 -3.03
CA ALA A 118 -15.63 -9.58 -1.74
C ALA A 118 -16.74 -9.30 -0.72
N ILE A 119 -16.42 -9.51 0.55
CA ILE A 119 -17.16 -9.04 1.73
C ILE A 119 -16.17 -8.24 2.57
N VAL A 120 -16.57 -7.09 3.05
CA VAL A 120 -15.75 -6.17 3.85
C VAL A 120 -16.39 -5.96 5.22
N LYS A 121 -15.55 -5.90 6.26
CA LYS A 121 -15.96 -5.52 7.62
C LYS A 121 -15.26 -4.21 7.99
N LEU A 122 -16.01 -3.22 8.40
CA LEU A 122 -15.45 -1.97 8.93
C LEU A 122 -15.03 -2.17 10.39
N LYS A 123 -13.73 -2.22 10.63
CA LYS A 123 -13.18 -2.47 11.97
C LYS A 123 -13.20 -1.23 12.85
N ALA A 124 -12.81 -0.09 12.30
CA ALA A 124 -12.75 1.18 13.00
C ALA A 124 -12.89 2.34 12.00
N ARG A 125 -13.35 3.46 12.49
CA ARG A 125 -13.36 4.73 11.77
C ARG A 125 -12.69 5.76 12.67
N VAL A 126 -11.77 6.51 12.12
CA VAL A 126 -11.10 7.62 12.80
C VAL A 126 -11.58 8.90 12.15
N ASP A 127 -12.24 9.75 12.90
CA ASP A 127 -12.67 11.05 12.41
C ASP A 127 -11.46 11.99 12.29
N GLN A 128 -11.63 13.05 11.51
CA GLN A 128 -10.60 14.06 11.35
C GLN A 128 -10.23 14.65 12.71
N HIS A 129 -8.97 14.56 13.08
CA HIS A 129 -8.47 15.06 14.36
C HIS A 129 -7.08 15.67 14.20
N LYS A 130 -6.68 16.46 15.18
CA LYS A 130 -5.30 16.94 15.27
C LYS A 130 -4.40 15.78 15.68
N ALA A 131 -3.30 15.57 14.92
CA ALA A 131 -2.37 14.48 15.16
C ALA A 131 -1.97 14.37 16.64
N ASN A 132 -2.06 13.18 17.19
CA ASN A 132 -1.72 12.87 18.57
C ASN A 132 -0.92 11.56 18.66
N ILE A 133 -0.20 11.39 19.77
CA ILE A 133 0.70 10.24 19.95
C ILE A 133 -0.08 8.93 20.09
N SER A 134 -1.30 8.94 20.63
CA SER A 134 -2.06 7.72 20.88
C SER A 134 -2.57 7.08 19.58
N ASP A 135 -3.08 7.90 18.67
CA ASP A 135 -3.73 7.42 17.45
C ASP A 135 -2.79 7.37 16.24
N ASP A 136 -1.79 8.29 16.19
CA ASP A 136 -0.93 8.51 15.04
C ASP A 136 0.54 8.15 15.30
N TYR A 137 0.82 7.38 16.35
CA TYR A 137 2.19 7.05 16.75
C TYR A 137 3.07 6.57 15.61
N GLN A 138 2.57 5.69 14.74
CA GLN A 138 3.37 5.13 13.65
C GLN A 138 3.68 6.18 12.57
N ALA A 139 2.72 7.03 12.22
CA ALA A 139 2.91 8.11 11.27
C ALA A 139 3.90 9.15 11.82
N LEU A 140 3.71 9.59 13.06
CA LEU A 140 4.61 10.52 13.73
C LEU A 140 6.03 9.96 13.88
N LYS A 141 6.14 8.68 14.24
CA LYS A 141 7.42 7.98 14.33
C LYS A 141 8.14 7.97 12.98
N SER A 142 7.44 7.63 11.90
CA SER A 142 8.00 7.60 10.54
C SER A 142 8.55 8.97 10.14
N ILE A 143 7.79 10.05 10.39
CA ILE A 143 8.22 11.43 10.11
C ILE A 143 9.49 11.79 10.90
N VAL A 144 9.51 11.48 12.19
CA VAL A 144 10.68 11.77 13.06
C VAL A 144 11.89 10.94 12.61
N GLU A 145 11.71 9.67 12.30
CA GLU A 145 12.80 8.81 11.82
C GLU A 145 13.36 9.29 10.48
N SER A 146 12.51 9.75 9.56
CA SER A 146 12.94 10.31 8.27
C SER A 146 13.78 11.57 8.48
N ARG A 147 13.31 12.52 9.30
CA ARG A 147 14.06 13.74 9.63
C ARG A 147 15.40 13.41 10.28
N LYS A 148 15.39 12.49 11.24
CA LYS A 148 16.63 12.08 11.93
C LYS A 148 17.63 11.44 10.98
N ARG A 149 17.14 10.66 10.02
CA ARG A 149 17.98 10.06 8.98
C ARG A 149 18.58 11.12 8.06
N GLU A 150 17.80 12.11 7.65
CA GLU A 150 18.28 13.23 6.85
C GLU A 150 19.34 14.05 7.58
N GLU A 151 19.12 14.39 8.84
CA GLU A 151 20.10 15.08 9.69
C GLU A 151 21.42 14.30 9.78
N LEU A 152 21.34 12.99 10.10
CA LEU A 152 22.52 12.13 10.19
C LEU A 152 23.25 12.00 8.86
N LEU A 153 22.52 11.92 7.75
CA LEU A 153 23.10 11.87 6.41
C LEU A 153 23.80 13.19 6.07
N HIS A 154 23.16 14.32 6.38
CA HIS A 154 23.73 15.66 6.20
C HIS A 154 25.04 15.80 6.96
N ASP A 155 25.06 15.50 8.24
CA ASP A 155 26.25 15.57 9.08
C ASP A 155 27.36 14.63 8.59
N TRP A 156 26.99 13.43 8.17
CA TRP A 156 27.92 12.48 7.59
C TRP A 156 28.56 13.02 6.30
N ILE A 157 27.77 13.59 5.39
CA ILE A 157 28.26 14.21 4.16
C ILE A 157 29.24 15.33 4.46
N ILE A 158 28.90 16.26 5.36
CA ILE A 158 29.77 17.36 5.77
C ILE A 158 31.10 16.84 6.32
N LYS A 159 31.04 15.80 7.18
CA LYS A 159 32.24 15.16 7.72
C LYS A 159 33.09 14.53 6.61
N LYS A 160 32.45 13.87 5.63
CA LYS A 160 33.12 13.24 4.50
C LYS A 160 33.72 14.26 3.55
N GLN A 161 33.06 15.38 3.29
CA GLN A 161 33.61 16.48 2.47
C GLN A 161 34.96 16.98 3.01
N LYS A 162 35.10 17.03 4.34
CA LYS A 162 36.37 17.46 4.97
C LYS A 162 37.50 16.45 4.80
N SER A 163 37.20 15.16 4.77
CA SER A 163 38.19 14.07 4.79
C SER A 163 38.43 13.41 3.44
N THR A 164 37.57 13.66 2.45
CA THR A 164 37.63 13.00 1.13
C THR A 164 38.22 13.93 0.09
N TYR A 165 39.14 13.43 -0.71
CA TYR A 165 39.64 14.15 -1.88
C TYR A 165 38.62 14.08 -2.99
N VAL A 166 38.16 15.24 -3.47
CA VAL A 166 37.23 15.34 -4.59
C VAL A 166 37.80 16.35 -5.56
N ARG A 167 37.86 15.99 -6.85
CA ARG A 167 38.25 16.88 -7.95
C ARG A 167 37.04 17.11 -8.84
N ILE A 168 36.61 18.37 -8.95
CA ILE A 168 35.54 18.80 -9.84
C ILE A 168 36.20 19.55 -10.99
N SER A 169 35.85 19.16 -12.24
CA SER A 169 36.33 19.84 -13.45
C SER A 169 35.81 21.29 -13.50
N ASP A 170 36.61 22.20 -14.05
CA ASP A 170 36.32 23.64 -13.98
C ASP A 170 34.95 24.04 -14.57
N GLY A 171 34.50 23.35 -15.64
CA GLY A 171 33.17 23.59 -16.22
C GLY A 171 31.98 23.24 -15.32
N TRP A 172 32.21 22.51 -14.21
CA TRP A 172 31.15 22.10 -13.28
C TRP A 172 31.26 22.77 -11.90
N ARG A 173 32.25 23.64 -11.70
CA ARG A 173 32.45 24.31 -10.40
C ARG A 173 31.36 25.32 -10.06
N ASN A 174 30.73 25.89 -11.07
CA ASN A 174 29.67 26.90 -10.90
C ASN A 174 28.26 26.30 -10.84
N CYS A 175 28.14 24.96 -10.66
CA CYS A 175 26.84 24.31 -10.46
C CYS A 175 26.33 24.56 -9.05
N ASP A 176 25.01 24.63 -8.93
CA ASP A 176 24.33 24.70 -7.63
C ASP A 176 24.32 23.31 -6.99
N PHE A 177 25.21 23.08 -6.04
CA PHE A 177 25.32 21.82 -5.34
C PHE A 177 24.45 21.82 -4.10
N GLN A 178 23.69 20.75 -3.91
CA GLN A 178 22.91 20.54 -2.68
C GLN A 178 23.77 20.64 -1.40
N TYR A 179 25.06 20.29 -1.51
CA TYR A 179 26.05 20.42 -0.45
C TYR A 179 27.26 21.20 -0.97
N PRO A 180 27.34 22.51 -0.70
CA PRO A 180 28.36 23.38 -1.33
C PRO A 180 29.81 23.08 -0.94
N GLY A 181 30.05 22.36 0.15
CA GLY A 181 31.39 22.05 0.66
C GLY A 181 32.23 21.08 -0.19
N TRP A 182 31.80 20.71 -1.40
CA TRP A 182 32.57 19.89 -2.34
C TRP A 182 33.66 20.69 -3.09
N ILE A 183 33.47 21.98 -3.24
CA ILE A 183 34.45 22.88 -3.84
C ILE A 183 35.35 23.39 -2.72
N LYS A 184 36.61 22.97 -2.75
CA LYS A 184 37.64 23.48 -1.86
C LYS A 184 38.41 24.54 -2.64
N GLU A 185 38.58 25.71 -2.04
CA GLU A 185 39.46 26.77 -2.53
C GLU A 185 40.92 26.33 -2.54
#